data_67a2bfb377bb34bf0e4b4f3fe68b581a
#
_entry.id   67a2bfb377bb34bf0e4b4f3fe68b581a
#
_cell.length_a   1.000
_cell.length_b   1.000
_cell.length_c   1.000
_cell.angle_alpha   90.00
_cell.angle_beta   90.00
_cell.angle_gamma   90.00
#
_symmetry.space_group_name_H-M   'P 1'
#
loop_
_entity.id
_entity.type
_entity.pdbx_description
1 polymer ?
#
loop_
_entity_poly.entity_id
_entity_poly.type
_entity_poly.pdbx_seq_one_letter_code
_entity_poly.pdbx_strand_id
1 'polypeptide(L)'
;MTPPNPDDVANPTFTPSAGSVDKGTTVTISTTTPAAYIVYSLNGGSLRTEESPVYVEITEPTTIEAYAMKEDKISETVSATYTIVSTLPDEGVQTFKKVNSTDALEIGKRYLIVCEDKNKAMGAIQNDFRSCEDVTIETGQIRTEVNGNGQPFQVILGGQEGAYTLYDATAKAYLSLTSDKNKLHNSGEAGSKNAQWTITVSGGQAFIQNNAYKSRTIQYNASSPRFACYTNGQQPVALYVNTTSGSGIKEVVATEDSLVDVYTINGQLVRQNVQASQALNGLKKGMYVIKGNKVLVK
;
A
#
# COMPACT_ATOMS: atom_id res chain seq x y z
N MET A 1 30.60 -21.91 -7.66
CA MET A 1 29.81 -21.86 -6.41
C MET A 1 30.20 -23.08 -5.61
N THR A 2 30.80 -22.89 -4.47
CA THR A 2 31.00 -23.97 -3.48
C THR A 2 29.63 -24.41 -2.97
N PRO A 3 29.32 -25.71 -2.88
CA PRO A 3 28.10 -26.17 -2.24
C PRO A 3 28.05 -25.66 -0.79
N PRO A 4 26.87 -25.30 -0.26
CA PRO A 4 26.76 -24.89 1.14
C PRO A 4 27.29 -26.02 2.06
N ASN A 5 28.09 -25.62 3.04
CA ASN A 5 28.57 -26.56 4.05
C ASN A 5 27.32 -27.11 4.81
N PRO A 6 27.17 -28.46 4.89
CA PRO A 6 26.02 -29.06 5.60
C PRO A 6 25.94 -28.70 7.09
N ASP A 7 27.01 -28.09 7.63
CA ASP A 7 27.09 -27.61 9.01
C ASP A 7 26.67 -26.15 9.18
N ASP A 8 26.36 -25.41 8.09
CA ASP A 8 25.95 -24.02 8.18
C ASP A 8 24.46 -23.92 8.48
N VAL A 9 24.08 -22.97 9.36
CA VAL A 9 22.68 -22.65 9.64
C VAL A 9 22.12 -21.82 8.50
N ALA A 10 21.05 -22.32 7.85
CA ALA A 10 20.42 -21.62 6.75
C ALA A 10 19.64 -20.38 7.22
N ASN A 11 19.72 -19.30 6.45
CA ASN A 11 19.00 -18.07 6.73
C ASN A 11 17.49 -18.32 6.82
N PRO A 12 16.77 -17.63 7.73
CA PRO A 12 15.32 -17.68 7.75
C PRO A 12 14.69 -17.15 6.46
N THR A 13 13.53 -17.70 6.13
CA THR A 13 12.64 -17.23 5.05
C THR A 13 11.31 -16.80 5.64
N PHE A 14 10.65 -15.86 4.97
CA PHE A 14 9.36 -15.30 5.37
C PHE A 14 8.28 -15.67 4.36
N THR A 15 7.14 -16.16 4.84
CA THR A 15 5.96 -16.48 4.00
C THR A 15 4.70 -15.89 4.63
N PRO A 16 3.99 -14.96 3.95
CA PRO A 16 4.37 -14.32 2.69
C PRO A 16 5.66 -13.52 2.80
N SER A 17 6.29 -13.26 1.65
CA SER A 17 7.46 -12.36 1.57
C SER A 17 7.11 -10.92 1.98
N ALA A 18 8.13 -10.11 2.31
CA ALA A 18 7.98 -8.69 2.64
C ALA A 18 7.07 -7.94 1.64
N GLY A 19 6.27 -7.01 2.13
CA GLY A 19 5.38 -6.20 1.29
C GLY A 19 4.06 -5.82 1.97
N SER A 20 3.07 -5.44 1.16
CA SER A 20 1.74 -5.08 1.67
C SER A 20 0.90 -6.34 1.92
N VAL A 21 0.33 -6.43 3.12
CA VAL A 21 -0.52 -7.55 3.56
C VAL A 21 -1.81 -7.03 4.20
N ASP A 22 -2.84 -7.86 4.21
CA ASP A 22 -4.06 -7.55 4.94
C ASP A 22 -3.79 -7.56 6.46
N LYS A 23 -4.48 -6.69 7.21
CA LYS A 23 -4.40 -6.71 8.68
C LYS A 23 -4.83 -8.08 9.21
N GLY A 24 -4.02 -8.65 10.10
CA GLY A 24 -4.24 -10.00 10.64
C GLY A 24 -3.56 -11.11 9.83
N THR A 25 -2.80 -10.76 8.76
CA THR A 25 -2.01 -11.76 8.03
C THR A 25 -0.97 -12.39 8.95
N THR A 26 -0.90 -13.71 8.98
CA THR A 26 0.14 -14.46 9.69
C THR A 26 1.34 -14.66 8.77
N VAL A 27 2.48 -14.16 9.20
CA VAL A 27 3.79 -14.40 8.56
C VAL A 27 4.44 -15.59 9.24
N THR A 28 4.83 -16.57 8.43
CA THR A 28 5.64 -17.72 8.88
C THR A 28 7.12 -17.42 8.67
N ILE A 29 7.90 -17.51 9.73
CA ILE A 29 9.37 -17.40 9.70
C ILE A 29 9.93 -18.81 9.86
N SER A 30 10.64 -19.32 8.87
CA SER A 30 11.15 -20.69 8.90
C SER A 30 12.55 -20.80 8.31
N THR A 31 13.31 -21.81 8.75
CA THR A 31 14.61 -22.18 8.16
C THR A 31 14.59 -23.63 7.70
N THR A 32 15.40 -23.95 6.71
CA THR A 32 15.59 -25.34 6.26
C THR A 32 16.51 -26.16 7.19
N THR A 33 17.18 -25.52 8.16
CA THR A 33 18.01 -26.21 9.15
C THR A 33 17.12 -26.94 10.16
N PRO A 34 17.17 -28.28 10.24
CA PRO A 34 16.31 -29.04 11.15
C PRO A 34 16.63 -28.74 12.62
N ALA A 35 15.60 -28.67 13.46
CA ALA A 35 15.68 -28.41 14.90
C ALA A 35 16.45 -27.10 15.24
N ALA A 36 16.36 -26.09 14.39
CA ALA A 36 16.89 -24.77 14.65
C ALA A 36 15.84 -23.87 15.32
N TYR A 37 16.31 -22.91 16.10
CA TYR A 37 15.51 -21.82 16.66
C TYR A 37 15.58 -20.61 15.74
N ILE A 38 14.49 -19.85 15.71
CA ILE A 38 14.44 -18.51 15.11
C ILE A 38 14.55 -17.50 16.24
N VAL A 39 15.55 -16.61 16.13
CA VAL A 39 15.69 -15.43 16.99
C VAL A 39 15.24 -14.23 16.18
N TYR A 40 14.26 -13.49 16.68
CA TYR A 40 13.66 -12.40 15.92
C TYR A 40 13.27 -11.21 16.79
N SER A 41 13.19 -10.03 16.18
CA SER A 41 12.63 -8.82 16.78
C SER A 41 11.57 -8.21 15.87
N LEU A 42 10.65 -7.44 16.45
CA LEU A 42 9.64 -6.67 15.76
C LEU A 42 9.91 -5.18 16.00
N ASN A 43 10.04 -4.41 14.92
CA ASN A 43 10.27 -2.96 14.95
C ASN A 43 11.46 -2.53 15.84
N GLY A 44 12.54 -3.32 15.83
CA GLY A 44 13.73 -3.07 16.66
C GLY A 44 13.51 -3.28 18.16
N GLY A 45 12.43 -3.95 18.56
CA GLY A 45 12.13 -4.29 19.96
C GLY A 45 12.98 -5.44 20.50
N SER A 46 12.59 -6.00 21.66
CA SER A 46 13.32 -7.08 22.30
C SER A 46 13.35 -8.35 21.45
N LEU A 47 14.49 -9.05 21.47
CA LEU A 47 14.65 -10.32 20.82
C LEU A 47 13.77 -11.39 21.46
N ARG A 48 13.18 -12.23 20.63
CA ARG A 48 12.39 -13.42 20.98
C ARG A 48 13.07 -14.62 20.37
N THR A 49 12.97 -15.78 21.01
CA THR A 49 13.56 -17.03 20.54
C THR A 49 12.50 -18.12 20.61
N GLU A 50 12.20 -18.74 19.48
CA GLU A 50 11.20 -19.79 19.36
C GLU A 50 11.68 -20.88 18.37
N GLU A 51 11.16 -22.11 18.48
CA GLU A 51 11.47 -23.18 17.52
C GLU A 51 10.90 -22.86 16.13
N SER A 52 11.65 -23.21 15.08
CA SER A 52 11.18 -23.05 13.69
C SER A 52 10.11 -24.08 13.34
N PRO A 53 8.97 -23.72 12.72
CA PRO A 53 8.61 -22.38 12.24
C PRO A 53 7.96 -21.48 13.32
N VAL A 54 8.17 -20.18 13.22
CA VAL A 54 7.55 -19.14 14.05
C VAL A 54 6.44 -18.44 13.27
N TYR A 55 5.37 -18.03 13.97
CA TYR A 55 4.20 -17.39 13.37
C TYR A 55 3.99 -16.00 13.99
N VAL A 56 4.01 -14.96 13.16
CA VAL A 56 3.83 -13.57 13.57
C VAL A 56 2.60 -12.99 12.88
N GLU A 57 1.61 -12.57 13.65
CA GLU A 57 0.43 -11.88 13.12
C GLU A 57 0.75 -10.38 12.88
N ILE A 58 0.51 -9.89 11.67
CA ILE A 58 0.76 -8.51 11.28
C ILE A 58 -0.52 -7.68 11.47
N THR A 59 -0.61 -6.95 12.56
CA THR A 59 -1.76 -6.09 12.88
C THR A 59 -1.49 -4.59 12.70
N GLU A 60 -0.22 -4.22 12.51
CA GLU A 60 0.26 -2.86 12.25
C GLU A 60 1.51 -2.93 11.33
N PRO A 61 1.96 -1.84 10.73
CA PRO A 61 3.20 -1.84 9.96
C PRO A 61 4.37 -2.38 10.80
N THR A 62 4.99 -3.45 10.33
CA THR A 62 5.96 -4.22 11.12
C THR A 62 7.20 -4.56 10.29
N THR A 63 8.37 -4.24 10.82
CA THR A 63 9.65 -4.77 10.33
C THR A 63 10.07 -5.93 11.24
N ILE A 64 10.30 -7.08 10.63
CA ILE A 64 10.82 -8.28 11.31
C ILE A 64 12.27 -8.42 10.93
N GLU A 65 13.17 -8.48 11.93
CA GLU A 65 14.56 -8.90 11.75
C GLU A 65 14.72 -10.27 12.40
N ALA A 66 15.31 -11.23 11.69
CA ALA A 66 15.42 -12.58 12.17
C ALA A 66 16.72 -13.26 11.72
N TYR A 67 17.25 -14.13 12.57
CA TYR A 67 18.29 -15.11 12.21
C TYR A 67 17.95 -16.48 12.80
N ALA A 68 18.48 -17.53 12.21
CA ALA A 68 18.34 -18.90 12.72
C ALA A 68 19.54 -19.25 13.59
N MET A 69 19.31 -20.06 14.63
CA MET A 69 20.33 -20.52 15.57
C MET A 69 20.19 -22.04 15.81
N LYS A 70 21.30 -22.74 15.78
CA LYS A 70 21.38 -24.14 16.18
C LYS A 70 22.70 -24.39 16.90
N GLU A 71 22.64 -24.86 18.14
CA GLU A 71 23.81 -25.04 19.00
C GLU A 71 24.62 -23.72 19.09
N ASP A 72 25.90 -23.73 18.76
CA ASP A 72 26.76 -22.53 18.80
C ASP A 72 26.85 -21.77 17.48
N LYS A 73 26.04 -22.16 16.46
CA LYS A 73 26.05 -21.55 15.12
C LYS A 73 24.83 -20.70 14.90
N ILE A 74 25.03 -19.58 14.21
CA ILE A 74 23.96 -18.64 13.80
C ILE A 74 24.05 -18.38 12.30
N SER A 75 22.90 -18.10 11.68
CA SER A 75 22.82 -17.63 10.30
C SER A 75 23.09 -16.12 10.19
N GLU A 76 23.10 -15.60 8.97
CA GLU A 76 23.00 -14.17 8.76
C GLU A 76 21.61 -13.67 9.21
N THR A 77 21.55 -12.39 9.64
CA THR A 77 20.29 -11.72 9.94
C THR A 77 19.62 -11.29 8.63
N VAL A 78 18.35 -11.63 8.48
CA VAL A 78 17.51 -11.22 7.37
C VAL A 78 16.37 -10.32 7.88
N SER A 79 15.91 -9.40 7.04
CA SER A 79 14.86 -8.44 7.40
C SER A 79 13.70 -8.50 6.41
N ALA A 80 12.47 -8.37 6.93
CA ALA A 80 11.26 -8.28 6.14
C ALA A 80 10.35 -7.18 6.71
N THR A 81 9.98 -6.21 5.87
CA THR A 81 9.05 -5.13 6.25
C THR A 81 7.68 -5.39 5.66
N TYR A 82 6.67 -5.37 6.52
CA TYR A 82 5.26 -5.51 6.18
C TYR A 82 4.52 -4.20 6.40
N THR A 83 3.69 -3.83 5.44
CA THR A 83 2.76 -2.71 5.53
C THR A 83 1.34 -3.24 5.50
N ILE A 84 0.44 -2.64 6.28
CA ILE A 84 -0.97 -3.03 6.25
C ILE A 84 -1.63 -2.40 5.02
N VAL A 85 -2.33 -3.23 4.23
CA VAL A 85 -3.24 -2.72 3.21
C VAL A 85 -4.30 -1.89 3.91
N SER A 86 -4.34 -0.60 3.62
CA SER A 86 -5.37 0.27 4.17
C SER A 86 -6.74 -0.24 3.72
N THR A 87 -7.59 -0.61 4.67
CA THR A 87 -8.98 -1.00 4.43
C THR A 87 -9.89 0.20 4.17
N LEU A 88 -9.36 1.26 3.53
CA LEU A 88 -10.22 2.33 3.02
C LEU A 88 -11.21 1.68 2.05
N PRO A 89 -12.51 1.92 2.20
CA PRO A 89 -13.44 1.46 1.21
C PRO A 89 -13.02 2.04 -0.15
N ASP A 90 -12.91 1.18 -1.16
CA ASP A 90 -12.71 1.58 -2.55
C ASP A 90 -14.01 2.18 -3.14
N GLU A 91 -14.96 2.51 -2.27
CA GLU A 91 -16.27 3.05 -2.64
C GLU A 91 -16.32 4.56 -2.48
N GLY A 92 -16.92 5.20 -3.45
CA GLY A 92 -17.17 6.63 -3.50
C GLY A 92 -15.99 7.48 -3.97
N VAL A 93 -16.26 8.78 -4.07
CA VAL A 93 -15.29 9.76 -4.57
C VAL A 93 -14.17 9.96 -3.56
N GLN A 94 -12.95 9.76 -4.02
CA GLN A 94 -11.72 9.94 -3.24
C GLN A 94 -10.97 11.18 -3.74
N THR A 95 -10.18 11.78 -2.86
CA THR A 95 -9.37 12.96 -3.16
C THR A 95 -7.89 12.61 -3.13
N PHE A 96 -7.20 12.96 -4.19
CA PHE A 96 -5.76 12.73 -4.36
C PHE A 96 -5.04 14.06 -4.52
N LYS A 97 -3.89 14.19 -3.88
CA LYS A 97 -3.04 15.39 -3.94
C LYS A 97 -1.71 15.07 -4.58
N LYS A 98 -1.22 15.96 -5.45
CA LYS A 98 0.07 15.82 -6.12
C LYS A 98 1.23 15.71 -5.13
N VAL A 99 2.12 14.76 -5.37
CA VAL A 99 3.39 14.59 -4.67
C VAL A 99 4.47 15.40 -5.38
N ASN A 100 5.16 16.29 -4.65
CA ASN A 100 6.12 17.20 -5.25
C ASN A 100 7.59 16.85 -5.00
N SER A 101 7.87 15.95 -4.05
CA SER A 101 9.24 15.50 -3.72
C SER A 101 9.23 14.04 -3.29
N THR A 102 10.38 13.38 -3.37
CA THR A 102 10.56 12.00 -2.91
C THR A 102 10.28 11.84 -1.41
N ASP A 103 10.69 12.82 -0.60
CA ASP A 103 10.50 12.81 0.87
C ASP A 103 9.02 12.85 1.29
N ALA A 104 8.11 13.19 0.36
CA ALA A 104 6.67 13.18 0.58
C ALA A 104 6.01 11.83 0.25
N LEU A 105 6.79 10.81 -0.09
CA LEU A 105 6.29 9.45 -0.29
C LEU A 105 6.04 8.78 1.07
N GLU A 106 4.85 8.28 1.26
CA GLU A 106 4.41 7.62 2.49
C GLU A 106 4.07 6.15 2.23
N ILE A 107 4.79 5.24 2.91
CA ILE A 107 4.51 3.80 2.84
C ILE A 107 3.12 3.49 3.42
N GLY A 108 2.39 2.56 2.78
CA GLY A 108 1.02 2.20 3.15
C GLY A 108 -0.05 3.11 2.56
N LYS A 109 0.31 4.27 1.99
CA LYS A 109 -0.63 5.16 1.31
C LYS A 109 -0.94 4.68 -0.11
N ARG A 110 -2.07 5.12 -0.60
CA ARG A 110 -2.57 4.85 -1.95
C ARG A 110 -2.23 5.99 -2.89
N TYR A 111 -1.87 5.65 -4.12
CA TYR A 111 -1.44 6.61 -5.14
C TYR A 111 -2.12 6.35 -6.46
N LEU A 112 -2.41 7.42 -7.20
CA LEU A 112 -2.62 7.37 -8.64
C LEU A 112 -1.31 7.66 -9.36
N ILE A 113 -1.08 6.98 -10.49
CA ILE A 113 -0.02 7.27 -11.46
C ILE A 113 -0.67 8.01 -12.62
N VAL A 114 -0.28 9.26 -12.86
CA VAL A 114 -1.01 10.20 -13.71
C VAL A 114 -0.08 10.82 -14.76
N CYS A 115 -0.51 10.86 -16.01
CA CYS A 115 0.06 11.71 -17.06
C CYS A 115 -0.71 13.04 -17.07
N GLU A 116 -0.14 14.08 -16.48
CA GLU A 116 -0.81 15.38 -16.32
C GLU A 116 -1.08 16.06 -17.66
N ASP A 117 -0.12 16.06 -18.59
CA ASP A 117 -0.23 16.69 -19.90
C ASP A 117 -1.40 16.14 -20.75
N LYS A 118 -1.91 14.98 -20.41
CA LYS A 118 -2.99 14.32 -21.13
C LYS A 118 -4.24 14.10 -20.26
N ASN A 119 -4.22 14.53 -19.00
CA ASN A 119 -5.29 14.29 -18.03
C ASN A 119 -5.69 12.81 -17.96
N LYS A 120 -4.69 11.92 -17.96
CA LYS A 120 -4.88 10.47 -17.91
C LYS A 120 -4.27 9.88 -16.65
N ALA A 121 -5.04 9.08 -15.94
CA ALA A 121 -4.55 8.25 -14.84
C ALA A 121 -4.48 6.77 -15.25
N MET A 122 -3.57 6.03 -14.63
CA MET A 122 -3.42 4.59 -14.85
C MET A 122 -4.69 3.86 -14.40
N GLY A 123 -5.20 2.98 -15.27
CA GLY A 123 -6.37 2.15 -15.06
C GLY A 123 -6.03 0.68 -14.83
N ALA A 124 -7.00 -0.20 -15.16
CA ALA A 124 -6.91 -1.65 -14.99
C ALA A 124 -5.81 -2.30 -15.81
N ILE A 125 -5.38 -3.49 -15.40
CA ILE A 125 -4.47 -4.34 -16.18
C ILE A 125 -5.16 -4.81 -17.47
N GLN A 126 -4.45 -4.72 -18.59
CA GLN A 126 -4.88 -5.13 -19.94
C GLN A 126 -3.80 -6.02 -20.54
N ASN A 127 -3.80 -7.30 -20.26
CA ASN A 127 -2.74 -8.23 -20.66
C ASN A 127 -1.34 -7.77 -20.17
N ASP A 128 -0.60 -7.05 -21.02
CA ASP A 128 0.81 -6.66 -20.82
C ASP A 128 1.01 -5.17 -20.46
N PHE A 129 -0.06 -4.41 -20.24
CA PHE A 129 -0.02 -2.98 -19.93
C PHE A 129 -1.21 -2.56 -19.08
N ARG A 130 -1.24 -1.31 -18.63
CA ARG A 130 -2.39 -0.73 -17.94
C ARG A 130 -3.17 0.20 -18.86
N SER A 131 -4.49 0.12 -18.80
CA SER A 131 -5.38 1.09 -19.45
C SER A 131 -5.15 2.50 -18.91
N CYS A 132 -5.81 3.46 -19.49
CA CYS A 132 -5.80 4.84 -19.02
C CYS A 132 -7.22 5.39 -18.95
N GLU A 133 -7.50 6.13 -17.90
CA GLU A 133 -8.80 6.71 -17.61
C GLU A 133 -8.69 8.22 -17.55
N ASP A 134 -9.77 8.93 -17.93
CA ASP A 134 -9.81 10.38 -17.84
C ASP A 134 -9.89 10.84 -16.38
N VAL A 135 -9.12 11.89 -16.06
CA VAL A 135 -9.18 12.57 -14.77
C VAL A 135 -9.22 14.08 -14.96
N THR A 136 -9.88 14.76 -14.04
CA THR A 136 -9.85 16.23 -13.94
C THR A 136 -8.85 16.61 -12.86
N ILE A 137 -7.87 17.46 -13.24
CA ILE A 137 -6.86 17.97 -12.32
C ILE A 137 -7.17 19.44 -12.01
N GLU A 138 -7.48 19.72 -10.76
CA GLU A 138 -7.77 21.07 -10.29
C GLU A 138 -6.82 21.44 -9.15
N THR A 139 -6.04 22.52 -9.34
CA THR A 139 -5.08 23.01 -8.33
C THR A 139 -4.19 21.92 -7.71
N GLY A 140 -3.72 20.97 -8.55
CA GLY A 140 -2.88 19.85 -8.10
C GLY A 140 -3.63 18.77 -7.30
N GLN A 141 -4.95 18.70 -7.47
CA GLN A 141 -5.80 17.67 -6.87
C GLN A 141 -6.64 16.96 -7.93
N ILE A 142 -6.98 15.71 -7.65
CA ILE A 142 -7.90 14.88 -8.42
C ILE A 142 -8.98 14.38 -7.46
N ARG A 143 -10.24 14.50 -7.85
CA ARG A 143 -11.39 13.91 -7.16
C ARG A 143 -12.07 12.93 -8.08
N THR A 144 -12.04 11.65 -7.74
CA THR A 144 -12.56 10.58 -8.59
C THR A 144 -12.93 9.34 -7.77
N GLU A 145 -13.84 8.54 -8.28
CA GLU A 145 -13.97 7.15 -7.86
C GLU A 145 -12.80 6.35 -8.43
N VAL A 146 -12.50 5.20 -7.85
CA VAL A 146 -11.33 4.39 -8.21
C VAL A 146 -11.64 2.90 -8.25
N ASN A 147 -10.80 2.14 -8.97
CA ASN A 147 -10.78 0.68 -9.04
C ASN A 147 -12.02 0.02 -9.67
N GLY A 148 -12.93 0.82 -10.23
CA GLY A 148 -14.08 0.36 -10.98
C GLY A 148 -13.86 0.36 -12.50
N ASN A 149 -14.89 -0.05 -13.24
CA ASN A 149 -14.87 -0.02 -14.69
C ASN A 149 -14.87 1.44 -15.19
N GLY A 150 -13.90 1.80 -16.03
CA GLY A 150 -13.72 3.17 -16.52
C GLY A 150 -13.21 4.15 -15.46
N GLN A 151 -12.65 3.66 -14.38
CA GLN A 151 -12.10 4.47 -13.28
C GLN A 151 -10.58 4.27 -13.14
N PRO A 152 -9.84 5.28 -12.65
CA PRO A 152 -8.44 5.12 -12.30
C PRO A 152 -8.22 4.02 -11.28
N PHE A 153 -7.10 3.30 -11.40
CA PHE A 153 -6.67 2.29 -10.44
C PHE A 153 -5.61 2.88 -9.53
N GLN A 154 -5.85 2.80 -8.24
CA GLN A 154 -4.87 3.20 -7.25
C GLN A 154 -3.97 2.02 -6.87
N VAL A 155 -2.73 2.32 -6.52
CA VAL A 155 -1.74 1.36 -6.01
C VAL A 155 -1.32 1.75 -4.60
N ILE A 156 -0.99 0.76 -3.78
CA ILE A 156 -0.48 0.97 -2.43
C ILE A 156 1.04 0.94 -2.49
N LEU A 157 1.68 1.99 -1.98
CA LEU A 157 3.13 2.06 -1.87
C LEU A 157 3.59 1.21 -0.69
N GLY A 158 4.44 0.24 -0.96
CA GLY A 158 5.09 -0.60 0.04
C GLY A 158 6.61 -0.64 -0.15
N GLY A 159 7.26 -1.56 0.56
CA GLY A 159 8.72 -1.72 0.50
C GLY A 159 9.46 -0.62 1.25
N GLN A 160 10.61 -0.23 0.74
CA GLN A 160 11.49 0.79 1.33
C GLN A 160 12.20 1.60 0.23
N GLU A 161 12.88 2.66 0.59
CA GLU A 161 13.67 3.47 -0.34
C GLU A 161 14.62 2.60 -1.17
N GLY A 162 14.63 2.82 -2.49
CA GLY A 162 15.39 2.03 -3.46
C GLY A 162 14.80 0.65 -3.81
N ALA A 163 13.78 0.19 -3.09
CA ALA A 163 13.09 -1.08 -3.32
C ALA A 163 11.59 -0.97 -3.00
N TYR A 164 10.95 0.09 -3.49
CA TYR A 164 9.51 0.27 -3.34
C TYR A 164 8.72 -0.80 -4.08
N THR A 165 7.55 -1.14 -3.57
CA THR A 165 6.57 -1.98 -4.24
C THR A 165 5.29 -1.19 -4.50
N LEU A 166 4.60 -1.50 -5.60
CA LEU A 166 3.33 -0.89 -5.98
C LEU A 166 2.28 -1.99 -6.04
N TYR A 167 1.46 -2.11 -4.99
CA TYR A 167 0.48 -3.17 -4.85
C TYR A 167 -0.90 -2.73 -5.37
N ASP A 168 -1.45 -3.51 -6.28
CA ASP A 168 -2.83 -3.38 -6.77
C ASP A 168 -3.73 -4.28 -5.92
N ALA A 169 -4.52 -3.69 -5.03
CA ALA A 169 -5.39 -4.42 -4.11
C ALA A 169 -6.55 -5.15 -4.84
N THR A 170 -6.99 -4.65 -5.99
CA THR A 170 -8.05 -5.27 -6.81
C THR A 170 -7.55 -6.55 -7.46
N ALA A 171 -6.35 -6.51 -8.03
CA ALA A 171 -5.71 -7.67 -8.65
C ALA A 171 -5.01 -8.58 -7.61
N LYS A 172 -4.88 -8.14 -6.35
CA LYS A 172 -4.09 -8.79 -5.28
C LYS A 172 -2.68 -9.13 -5.74
N ALA A 173 -2.03 -8.22 -6.43
CA ALA A 173 -0.72 -8.42 -7.04
C ALA A 173 0.07 -7.11 -7.12
N TYR A 174 1.39 -7.23 -7.27
CA TYR A 174 2.30 -6.10 -7.40
C TYR A 174 2.51 -5.75 -8.87
N LEU A 175 2.60 -4.45 -9.19
CA LEU A 175 3.07 -4.02 -10.50
C LEU A 175 4.48 -4.57 -10.71
N SER A 176 4.73 -5.15 -11.88
CA SER A 176 5.99 -5.83 -12.19
C SER A 176 6.38 -5.70 -13.66
N LEU A 177 7.67 -5.89 -13.93
CA LEU A 177 8.21 -6.02 -15.28
C LEU A 177 9.03 -7.31 -15.37
N THR A 178 8.58 -8.27 -16.17
CA THR A 178 9.18 -9.61 -16.27
C THR A 178 10.12 -9.77 -17.46
N SER A 179 10.24 -8.76 -18.31
CA SER A 179 11.11 -8.77 -19.48
C SER A 179 11.51 -7.35 -19.91
N ASP A 180 12.64 -7.19 -20.60
CA ASP A 180 13.08 -5.90 -21.14
C ASP A 180 12.26 -5.48 -22.37
N LYS A 181 10.94 -5.29 -22.18
CA LYS A 181 9.99 -4.87 -23.22
C LYS A 181 9.03 -3.81 -22.69
N ASN A 182 8.28 -3.17 -23.61
CA ASN A 182 7.29 -2.14 -23.28
C ASN A 182 6.02 -2.77 -22.66
N LYS A 183 6.16 -3.30 -21.45
CA LYS A 183 5.11 -4.02 -20.72
C LYS A 183 4.98 -3.48 -19.30
N LEU A 184 3.89 -3.82 -18.62
CA LEU A 184 3.67 -3.61 -17.20
C LEU A 184 2.71 -4.69 -16.72
N HIS A 185 3.23 -5.68 -16.01
CA HIS A 185 2.51 -6.85 -15.55
C HIS A 185 2.11 -6.74 -14.09
N ASN A 186 1.48 -7.80 -13.60
CA ASN A 186 1.27 -8.08 -12.20
C ASN A 186 2.10 -9.30 -11.76
N SER A 187 2.58 -9.30 -10.51
CA SER A 187 3.30 -10.41 -9.87
C SER A 187 2.74 -10.64 -8.47
N GLY A 188 2.70 -11.89 -8.03
CA GLY A 188 2.36 -12.25 -6.65
C GLY A 188 3.49 -12.03 -5.63
N GLU A 189 4.72 -11.65 -6.08
CA GLU A 189 5.93 -11.65 -5.25
C GLU A 189 6.52 -10.25 -5.08
N ALA A 190 6.39 -9.66 -3.89
CA ALA A 190 6.99 -8.37 -3.54
C ALA A 190 8.53 -8.39 -3.48
N GLY A 191 9.12 -9.53 -3.09
CA GLY A 191 10.58 -9.70 -2.93
C GLY A 191 11.36 -9.75 -4.24
N SER A 192 10.70 -9.95 -5.37
CA SER A 192 11.34 -10.02 -6.68
C SER A 192 11.75 -8.63 -7.18
N LYS A 193 12.99 -8.49 -7.69
CA LYS A 193 13.44 -7.26 -8.36
C LYS A 193 12.53 -6.83 -9.52
N ASN A 194 11.80 -7.77 -10.12
CA ASN A 194 10.82 -7.49 -11.16
C ASN A 194 9.62 -6.66 -10.64
N ALA A 195 9.25 -6.81 -9.37
CA ALA A 195 8.17 -6.09 -8.69
C ALA A 195 8.67 -4.96 -7.79
N GLN A 196 9.98 -4.71 -7.77
CA GLN A 196 10.59 -3.62 -7.03
C GLN A 196 10.94 -2.44 -7.92
N TRP A 197 10.80 -1.24 -7.37
CA TRP A 197 10.94 0.02 -8.07
C TRP A 197 11.83 0.99 -7.29
N THR A 198 12.70 1.69 -7.99
CA THR A 198 13.30 2.92 -7.48
C THR A 198 12.40 4.07 -7.90
N ILE A 199 11.91 4.84 -6.94
CA ILE A 199 11.00 5.97 -7.19
C ILE A 199 11.67 7.25 -6.71
N THR A 200 11.78 8.23 -7.61
CA THR A 200 12.18 9.60 -7.27
C THR A 200 11.15 10.58 -7.80
N VAL A 201 10.91 11.65 -7.05
CA VAL A 201 9.98 12.72 -7.43
C VAL A 201 10.73 14.04 -7.36
N SER A 202 10.73 14.79 -8.45
CA SER A 202 11.35 16.10 -8.54
C SER A 202 10.47 17.06 -9.34
N GLY A 203 10.17 18.20 -8.79
CA GLY A 203 9.29 19.18 -9.42
C GLY A 203 7.89 18.66 -9.73
N GLY A 204 7.43 17.65 -8.99
CA GLY A 204 6.14 16.99 -9.17
C GLY A 204 6.10 15.95 -10.30
N GLN A 205 7.21 15.71 -11.00
CA GLN A 205 7.33 14.56 -11.91
C GLN A 205 7.89 13.35 -11.16
N ALA A 206 7.33 12.17 -11.40
CA ALA A 206 7.78 10.91 -10.81
C ALA A 206 8.58 10.10 -11.83
N PHE A 207 9.75 9.62 -11.40
CA PHE A 207 10.57 8.67 -12.14
C PHE A 207 10.48 7.33 -11.43
N ILE A 208 9.75 6.39 -12.02
CA ILE A 208 9.43 5.08 -11.44
C ILE A 208 10.17 4.01 -12.25
N GLN A 209 11.36 3.65 -11.80
CA GLN A 209 12.30 2.76 -12.50
C GLN A 209 12.22 1.34 -11.95
N ASN A 210 12.17 0.35 -12.86
CA ASN A 210 12.17 -1.06 -12.47
C ASN A 210 13.57 -1.52 -12.01
N ASN A 211 13.66 -2.25 -10.90
CA ASN A 211 14.93 -2.67 -10.32
C ASN A 211 15.60 -3.84 -11.04
N ALA A 212 14.84 -4.66 -11.80
CA ALA A 212 15.41 -5.71 -12.64
C ALA A 212 15.86 -5.15 -14.01
N TYR A 213 15.11 -4.20 -14.56
CA TYR A 213 15.35 -3.60 -15.88
C TYR A 213 15.53 -2.09 -15.75
N LYS A 214 16.70 -1.67 -15.32
CA LYS A 214 17.02 -0.27 -14.95
C LYS A 214 16.91 0.76 -16.07
N SER A 215 16.81 0.34 -17.33
CA SER A 215 16.50 1.23 -18.46
C SER A 215 15.00 1.53 -18.58
N ARG A 216 14.15 0.86 -17.82
CA ARG A 216 12.70 0.86 -17.95
C ARG A 216 12.02 1.66 -16.84
N THR A 217 11.21 2.62 -17.23
CA THR A 217 10.40 3.45 -16.33
C THR A 217 8.94 3.42 -16.73
N ILE A 218 8.04 3.55 -15.76
CA ILE A 218 6.61 3.70 -16.06
C ILE A 218 6.38 5.06 -16.72
N GLN A 219 5.80 5.05 -17.92
CA GLN A 219 5.47 6.23 -18.72
C GLN A 219 4.11 6.01 -19.40
N TYR A 220 3.51 7.12 -19.90
CA TYR A 220 2.27 7.08 -20.65
C TYR A 220 2.54 7.22 -22.14
N ASN A 221 2.03 6.30 -22.96
CA ASN A 221 2.12 6.36 -24.42
C ASN A 221 0.87 7.04 -24.99
N ALA A 222 1.01 8.26 -25.50
CA ALA A 222 -0.10 9.03 -26.04
C ALA A 222 -0.54 8.56 -27.45
N SER A 223 0.38 7.98 -28.24
CA SER A 223 0.08 7.47 -29.58
C SER A 223 -0.71 6.15 -29.55
N SER A 224 -0.55 5.38 -28.47
CA SER A 224 -1.32 4.17 -28.19
C SER A 224 -1.69 4.20 -26.72
N PRO A 225 -2.83 4.86 -26.35
CA PRO A 225 -3.15 5.27 -24.99
C PRO A 225 -3.06 4.14 -23.97
N ARG A 226 -2.00 4.15 -23.14
CA ARG A 226 -1.73 3.16 -22.10
C ARG A 226 -0.55 3.54 -21.24
N PHE A 227 -0.48 2.95 -20.05
CA PHE A 227 0.70 2.99 -19.18
C PHE A 227 1.46 1.67 -19.32
N ALA A 228 2.77 1.77 -19.53
CA ALA A 228 3.70 0.65 -19.55
C ALA A 228 5.11 1.13 -19.22
N CYS A 229 6.07 0.21 -19.16
CA CYS A 229 7.47 0.56 -18.98
C CYS A 229 8.15 0.83 -20.34
N TYR A 230 8.77 1.99 -20.45
CA TYR A 230 9.50 2.41 -21.65
C TYR A 230 10.93 2.82 -21.29
N THR A 231 11.83 2.79 -22.27
CA THR A 231 13.21 3.31 -22.08
C THR A 231 13.23 4.84 -22.10
N ASN A 232 12.47 5.45 -22.99
CA ASN A 232 12.33 6.90 -23.14
C ASN A 232 11.24 7.25 -24.15
N GLY A 233 11.05 8.54 -24.42
CA GLY A 233 10.25 9.06 -25.54
C GLY A 233 8.75 9.02 -25.37
N GLN A 234 8.26 8.63 -24.17
CA GLN A 234 6.86 8.69 -23.82
C GLN A 234 6.60 9.84 -22.83
N GLN A 235 5.33 10.07 -22.50
CA GLN A 235 4.95 11.15 -21.60
C GLN A 235 5.33 10.81 -20.15
N PRO A 236 5.86 11.78 -19.39
CA PRO A 236 6.20 11.60 -17.99
C PRO A 236 4.95 11.37 -17.16
N VAL A 237 5.16 10.84 -15.95
CA VAL A 237 4.10 10.62 -14.98
C VAL A 237 4.33 11.40 -13.69
N ALA A 238 3.26 11.63 -12.93
CA ALA A 238 3.26 12.17 -11.59
C ALA A 238 2.57 11.18 -10.64
N LEU A 239 2.88 11.28 -9.36
CA LEU A 239 2.20 10.56 -8.30
C LEU A 239 1.24 11.49 -7.56
N TYR A 240 0.04 10.97 -7.29
CA TYR A 240 -0.99 11.66 -6.51
C TYR A 240 -1.35 10.79 -5.32
N VAL A 241 -1.05 11.25 -4.10
CA VAL A 241 -1.35 10.53 -2.87
C VAL A 241 -2.81 10.70 -2.48
N ASN A 242 -3.45 9.61 -2.09
CA ASN A 242 -4.81 9.63 -1.55
C ASN A 242 -4.81 10.34 -0.19
N THR A 243 -5.54 11.45 -0.12
CA THR A 243 -5.74 12.25 1.10
C THR A 243 -7.13 12.06 1.70
N THR A 244 -7.96 11.22 1.10
CA THR A 244 -9.25 10.85 1.68
C THR A 244 -8.97 10.22 3.03
N SER A 245 -9.45 10.85 4.08
CA SER A 245 -9.31 10.31 5.42
C SER A 245 -10.09 8.99 5.47
N GLY A 246 -9.37 7.89 5.60
CA GLY A 246 -9.94 6.60 5.95
C GLY A 246 -10.36 6.62 7.41
N SER A 247 -11.27 7.50 7.69
CA SER A 247 -11.95 7.41 8.95
C SER A 247 -13.17 6.52 8.72
N GLY A 248 -13.24 5.41 9.40
CA GLY A 248 -14.54 4.89 9.82
C GLY A 248 -15.29 5.94 10.65
N ILE A 249 -14.86 7.18 10.61
CA ILE A 249 -15.40 8.38 11.22
C ILE A 249 -15.52 9.39 10.08
N LYS A 250 -16.61 9.32 9.32
CA LYS A 250 -17.00 10.48 8.49
C LYS A 250 -17.21 11.64 9.45
N GLU A 251 -16.42 12.69 9.30
CA GLU A 251 -16.86 14.00 9.78
C GLU A 251 -18.18 14.27 9.05
N VAL A 252 -19.27 14.18 9.78
CA VAL A 252 -20.58 14.53 9.24
C VAL A 252 -20.53 16.05 9.10
N VAL A 253 -20.06 16.53 7.95
CA VAL A 253 -20.42 17.86 7.47
C VAL A 253 -21.90 17.72 7.11
N ALA A 254 -22.74 17.77 8.13
CA ALA A 254 -24.15 17.86 7.96
C ALA A 254 -24.41 19.22 7.32
N THR A 255 -25.06 19.24 6.17
CA THR A 255 -25.76 20.43 5.71
C THR A 255 -26.64 20.90 6.88
N GLU A 256 -26.53 22.16 7.24
CA GLU A 256 -27.04 22.75 8.52
C GLU A 256 -28.51 22.46 8.83
N ASP A 257 -29.29 21.97 7.90
CA ASP A 257 -30.75 21.78 8.01
C ASP A 257 -31.24 20.32 8.16
N SER A 258 -30.34 19.31 8.31
CA SER A 258 -30.84 17.93 8.43
C SER A 258 -30.99 17.46 9.88
N LEU A 259 -32.19 16.94 10.19
CA LEU A 259 -32.45 16.25 11.45
C LEU A 259 -31.81 14.86 11.44
N VAL A 260 -31.17 14.48 12.55
CA VAL A 260 -30.46 13.19 12.69
C VAL A 260 -30.76 12.54 14.04
N ASP A 261 -30.70 11.22 14.07
CA ASP A 261 -30.69 10.43 15.29
C ASP A 261 -29.25 10.05 15.63
N VAL A 262 -28.93 10.04 16.92
CA VAL A 262 -27.63 9.68 17.47
C VAL A 262 -27.76 8.42 18.28
N TYR A 263 -26.94 7.42 17.99
CA TYR A 263 -26.90 6.14 18.69
C TYR A 263 -25.52 5.91 19.32
N THR A 264 -25.47 5.14 20.40
CA THR A 264 -24.20 4.55 20.88
C THR A 264 -23.72 3.50 19.86
N ILE A 265 -22.46 3.10 19.95
CA ILE A 265 -21.90 2.02 19.10
C ILE A 265 -22.64 0.69 19.28
N ASN A 266 -23.33 0.50 20.41
CA ASN A 266 -24.14 -0.68 20.70
C ASN A 266 -25.60 -0.56 20.21
N GLY A 267 -25.92 0.50 19.44
CA GLY A 267 -27.25 0.71 18.86
C GLY A 267 -28.28 1.36 19.77
N GLN A 268 -27.91 1.81 20.96
CA GLN A 268 -28.83 2.50 21.87
C GLN A 268 -29.03 3.95 21.40
N LEU A 269 -30.26 4.39 21.22
CA LEU A 269 -30.62 5.76 20.89
C LEU A 269 -30.23 6.72 22.02
N VAL A 270 -29.45 7.76 21.70
CA VAL A 270 -28.96 8.79 22.63
C VAL A 270 -29.71 10.12 22.42
N ARG A 271 -29.97 10.44 21.14
CA ARG A 271 -30.73 11.64 20.73
C ARG A 271 -31.55 11.30 19.49
N GLN A 272 -32.72 11.91 19.39
CA GLN A 272 -33.64 11.74 18.27
C GLN A 272 -34.01 13.10 17.68
N ASN A 273 -34.06 13.17 16.33
CA ASN A 273 -34.49 14.35 15.57
C ASN A 273 -33.78 15.65 16.00
N VAL A 274 -32.47 15.61 16.20
CA VAL A 274 -31.64 16.76 16.51
C VAL A 274 -30.99 17.32 15.24
N GLN A 275 -30.81 18.63 15.16
CA GLN A 275 -30.06 19.22 14.05
C GLN A 275 -28.65 18.63 14.02
N ALA A 276 -28.18 18.29 12.85
CA ALA A 276 -26.89 17.62 12.68
C ALA A 276 -25.71 18.44 13.23
N SER A 277 -25.75 19.77 13.11
CA SER A 277 -24.80 20.70 13.72
C SER A 277 -24.77 20.66 15.25
N GLN A 278 -25.85 20.21 15.89
CA GLN A 278 -26.02 20.13 17.35
C GLN A 278 -25.92 18.67 17.88
N ALA A 279 -25.84 17.70 16.99
CA ALA A 279 -25.99 16.28 17.31
C ALA A 279 -24.99 15.76 18.35
N LEU A 280 -23.79 16.29 18.37
CA LEU A 280 -22.69 15.87 19.25
C LEU A 280 -22.45 16.78 20.45
N ASN A 281 -23.09 17.95 20.50
CA ASN A 281 -22.86 18.94 21.56
C ASN A 281 -23.23 18.39 22.94
N GLY A 282 -22.28 18.43 23.90
CA GLY A 282 -22.50 18.00 25.28
C GLY A 282 -22.63 16.48 25.46
N LEU A 283 -22.33 15.66 24.46
CA LEU A 283 -22.18 14.23 24.63
C LEU A 283 -20.85 13.90 25.35
N LYS A 284 -20.87 12.83 26.13
CA LYS A 284 -19.63 12.32 26.76
C LYS A 284 -18.65 11.86 25.70
N LYS A 285 -17.34 11.94 26.01
CA LYS A 285 -16.30 11.38 25.14
C LYS A 285 -16.60 9.93 24.81
N GLY A 286 -16.56 9.58 23.53
CA GLY A 286 -16.89 8.24 23.09
C GLY A 286 -17.27 8.15 21.62
N MET A 287 -17.53 6.94 21.15
CA MET A 287 -17.98 6.68 19.78
C MET A 287 -19.51 6.61 19.71
N TYR A 288 -20.06 7.30 18.71
CA TYR A 288 -21.49 7.36 18.41
C TYR A 288 -21.75 7.01 16.95
N VAL A 289 -22.99 6.72 16.61
CA VAL A 289 -23.44 6.44 15.24
C VAL A 289 -24.49 7.45 14.83
N ILE A 290 -24.27 8.15 13.70
CA ILE A 290 -25.20 9.13 13.11
C ILE A 290 -25.37 8.77 11.64
N LYS A 291 -26.62 8.58 11.17
CA LYS A 291 -26.92 8.16 9.79
C LYS A 291 -26.06 6.98 9.32
N GLY A 292 -25.84 5.99 10.19
CA GLY A 292 -25.00 4.81 9.89
C GLY A 292 -23.48 5.05 9.95
N ASN A 293 -23.01 6.27 10.20
CA ASN A 293 -21.59 6.62 10.30
C ASN A 293 -21.15 6.69 11.76
N LYS A 294 -19.94 6.16 12.05
CA LYS A 294 -19.30 6.26 13.37
C LYS A 294 -18.65 7.63 13.54
N VAL A 295 -18.90 8.30 14.65
CA VAL A 295 -18.39 9.65 14.99
C VAL A 295 -17.76 9.62 16.36
N LEU A 296 -16.57 10.20 16.54
CA LEU A 296 -15.85 10.29 17.81
C LEU A 296 -16.10 11.66 18.46
N VAL A 297 -16.63 11.67 19.68
CA VAL A 297 -16.64 12.83 20.56
C VAL A 297 -15.39 12.80 21.42
N LYS A 298 -14.51 13.80 21.25
CA LYS A 298 -13.18 13.92 21.91
C LYS A 298 -13.29 14.53 23.31
#